data_ee64d247fc9240fad6f8335e91ca9bf3
#
_entry.id   ee64d247fc9240fad6f8335e91ca9bf3
#
_cell.length_a   1.000
_cell.length_b   1.000
_cell.length_c   1.000
_cell.angle_alpha   90.00
_cell.angle_beta   90.00
_cell.angle_gamma   90.00
#
_symmetry.space_group_name_H-M   'P 1'
#
loop_
_entity.id
_entity.type
_entity.pdbx_description
1 polymer ?
#
loop_
_entity_poly.entity_id
_entity_poly.type
_entity_poly.pdbx_seq_one_letter_code
_entity_poly.pdbx_strand_id
1 'polypeptide(L)'
;MKILHTADWHIGDKHGPSNNGVNLRAQDTLNCLNELVRVAKEEKPDLVLVSGDIFDTAEIMQRRSHQEVLQARNIIFQLSKAAGNVIVMRGTPNHDSEWAFEELKGHFELVPNVQIVTQPQVITLDGVSVAVLPGFDRGVFRAKYPGLGKEEENEVLTGEISNIVKGLKTMCGTDDLTILMAHYTVPGCNVESGQVMMLTPVSYTHLRAHETSAH
;
A
#
# COMPACT_ATOMS: atom_id res chain seq x y z
N MET A 1 2.22 8.49 19.90
CA MET A 1 2.30 8.61 18.44
C MET A 1 0.91 8.46 17.84
N LYS A 2 0.51 9.35 16.93
CA LYS A 2 -0.76 9.32 16.20
C LYS A 2 -0.48 8.85 14.77
N ILE A 3 -1.19 7.82 14.32
CA ILE A 3 -1.01 7.22 12.99
C ILE A 3 -2.29 7.40 12.20
N LEU A 4 -2.16 7.88 10.96
CA LEU A 4 -3.23 7.90 9.97
C LEU A 4 -2.94 6.82 8.93
N HIS A 5 -3.85 5.86 8.77
CA HIS A 5 -3.71 4.76 7.82
C HIS A 5 -4.75 4.88 6.70
N THR A 6 -4.32 4.65 5.48
CA THR A 6 -5.16 4.62 4.28
C THR A 6 -4.61 3.63 3.26
N ALA A 7 -5.48 3.11 2.39
CA ALA A 7 -5.13 2.20 1.29
C ALA A 7 -6.17 2.33 0.17
N ASP A 8 -5.96 1.63 -0.93
CA ASP A 8 -6.95 1.41 -2.00
C ASP A 8 -7.54 2.72 -2.55
N TRP A 9 -6.66 3.65 -2.93
CA TRP A 9 -7.10 4.93 -3.47
C TRP A 9 -7.74 4.81 -4.86
N HIS A 10 -7.26 3.86 -5.68
CA HIS A 10 -7.73 3.60 -7.03
C HIS A 10 -7.92 4.88 -7.86
N ILE A 11 -6.91 5.76 -7.84
CA ILE A 11 -6.92 6.98 -8.65
C ILE A 11 -6.97 6.58 -10.12
N GLY A 12 -7.97 7.12 -10.83
CA GLY A 12 -8.19 6.80 -12.24
C GLY A 12 -9.34 5.83 -12.49
N ASP A 13 -10.01 5.32 -11.43
CA ASP A 13 -11.21 4.49 -11.58
C ASP A 13 -12.30 5.25 -12.36
N LYS A 14 -12.65 4.67 -13.51
CA LYS A 14 -13.64 5.22 -14.44
C LYS A 14 -14.87 4.32 -14.62
N HIS A 15 -15.02 3.31 -13.76
CA HIS A 15 -16.11 2.34 -13.79
C HIS A 15 -17.43 2.91 -13.22
N GLY A 16 -17.73 4.16 -13.45
CA GLY A 16 -18.92 4.82 -12.95
C GLY A 16 -19.65 5.63 -14.02
N PRO A 17 -20.85 6.14 -13.69
CA PRO A 17 -21.59 7.00 -14.60
C PRO A 17 -20.85 8.32 -14.83
N SER A 18 -21.07 8.92 -15.99
CA SER A 18 -20.53 10.23 -16.32
C SER A 18 -21.65 11.27 -16.38
N ASN A 19 -21.38 12.46 -15.88
CA ASN A 19 -22.26 13.62 -15.98
C ASN A 19 -21.50 14.78 -16.62
N ASN A 20 -21.99 15.32 -17.72
CA ASN A 20 -21.34 16.39 -18.49
C ASN A 20 -19.85 16.12 -18.82
N GLY A 21 -19.51 14.88 -19.13
CA GLY A 21 -18.14 14.45 -19.46
C GLY A 21 -17.22 14.22 -18.25
N VAL A 22 -17.72 14.40 -17.03
CA VAL A 22 -17.00 14.11 -15.80
C VAL A 22 -17.42 12.73 -15.28
N ASN A 23 -16.47 11.83 -15.08
CA ASN A 23 -16.73 10.54 -14.44
C ASN A 23 -16.96 10.77 -12.94
N LEU A 24 -18.14 10.35 -12.45
CA LEU A 24 -18.54 10.61 -11.07
C LEU A 24 -17.71 9.79 -10.08
N ARG A 25 -17.33 8.56 -10.43
CA ARG A 25 -16.50 7.72 -9.55
C ARG A 25 -15.12 8.34 -9.33
N ALA A 26 -14.47 8.77 -10.41
CA ALA A 26 -13.17 9.45 -10.32
C ALA A 26 -13.26 10.76 -9.50
N GLN A 27 -14.38 11.48 -9.63
CA GLN A 27 -14.62 12.69 -8.83
C GLN A 27 -14.79 12.37 -7.34
N ASP A 28 -15.54 11.32 -7.01
CA ASP A 28 -15.75 10.90 -5.62
C ASP A 28 -14.45 10.42 -4.98
N THR A 29 -13.63 9.65 -5.70
CA THR A 29 -12.29 9.27 -5.25
C THR A 29 -11.46 10.50 -4.86
N LEU A 30 -11.41 11.52 -5.73
CA LEU A 30 -10.68 12.75 -5.42
C LEU A 30 -11.26 13.53 -4.24
N ASN A 31 -12.58 13.53 -4.09
CA ASN A 31 -13.25 14.15 -2.93
C ASN A 31 -12.86 13.45 -1.64
N CYS A 32 -12.85 12.11 -1.60
CA CYS A 32 -12.39 11.32 -0.45
C CYS A 32 -10.92 11.59 -0.11
N LEU A 33 -10.05 11.69 -1.12
CA LEU A 33 -8.63 11.99 -0.90
C LEU A 33 -8.39 13.43 -0.40
N ASN A 34 -9.20 14.39 -0.86
CA ASN A 34 -9.16 15.75 -0.32
C ASN A 34 -9.63 15.78 1.13
N GLU A 35 -10.64 14.97 1.49
CA GLU A 35 -11.09 14.81 2.87
C GLU A 35 -10.01 14.17 3.75
N LEU A 36 -9.30 13.13 3.26
CA LEU A 36 -8.15 12.56 3.92
C LEU A 36 -7.09 13.63 4.25
N VAL A 37 -6.78 14.49 3.28
CA VAL A 37 -5.83 15.61 3.48
C VAL A 37 -6.36 16.60 4.52
N ARG A 38 -7.66 16.89 4.52
CA ARG A 38 -8.29 17.76 5.53
C ARG A 38 -8.13 17.18 6.93
N VAL A 39 -8.46 15.90 7.10
CA VAL A 39 -8.28 15.18 8.36
C VAL A 39 -6.82 15.19 8.81
N ALA A 40 -5.87 14.93 7.90
CA ALA A 40 -4.44 14.98 8.22
C ALA A 40 -4.00 16.38 8.72
N LYS A 41 -4.50 17.45 8.12
CA LYS A 41 -4.20 18.83 8.55
C LYS A 41 -4.75 19.18 9.94
N GLU A 42 -5.92 18.64 10.29
CA GLU A 42 -6.55 18.83 11.59
C GLU A 42 -5.89 17.98 12.68
N GLU A 43 -5.69 16.70 12.38
CA GLU A 43 -5.20 15.72 13.34
C GLU A 43 -3.67 15.75 13.53
N LYS A 44 -2.93 16.26 12.54
CA LYS A 44 -1.46 16.35 12.52
C LYS A 44 -0.79 15.06 12.98
N PRO A 45 -0.99 13.96 12.23
CA PRO A 45 -0.44 12.67 12.63
C PRO A 45 1.09 12.69 12.61
N ASP A 46 1.69 11.93 13.51
CA ASP A 46 3.14 11.72 13.51
C ASP A 46 3.57 10.88 12.32
N LEU A 47 2.70 9.96 11.87
CA LEU A 47 2.96 9.03 10.78
C LEU A 47 1.70 8.83 9.93
N VAL A 48 1.85 8.91 8.60
CA VAL A 48 0.85 8.49 7.61
C VAL A 48 1.34 7.22 6.92
N LEU A 49 0.51 6.19 6.89
CA LEU A 49 0.74 4.94 6.17
C LEU A 49 -0.23 4.84 4.99
N VAL A 50 0.30 4.78 3.76
CA VAL A 50 -0.46 4.58 2.53
C VAL A 50 -0.15 3.20 1.98
N SER A 51 -1.04 2.23 2.25
CA SER A 51 -0.75 0.80 2.13
C SER A 51 -1.09 0.20 0.76
N GLY A 52 -0.79 0.91 -0.32
CA GLY A 52 -0.87 0.36 -1.68
C GLY A 52 -2.18 0.59 -2.41
N ASP A 53 -2.23 0.10 -3.65
CA ASP A 53 -3.30 0.26 -4.64
C ASP A 53 -3.71 1.74 -4.81
N ILE A 54 -2.66 2.54 -5.10
CA ILE A 54 -2.79 3.99 -5.32
C ILE A 54 -3.53 4.27 -6.62
N PHE A 55 -3.29 3.46 -7.64
CA PHE A 55 -3.86 3.60 -8.97
C PHE A 55 -4.90 2.52 -9.24
N ASP A 56 -5.84 2.80 -10.14
CA ASP A 56 -6.88 1.83 -10.51
C ASP A 56 -6.34 0.72 -11.43
N THR A 57 -5.38 1.03 -12.28
CA THR A 57 -4.83 0.08 -13.25
C THR A 57 -3.35 0.31 -13.51
N ALA A 58 -2.61 -0.78 -13.70
CA ALA A 58 -1.21 -0.75 -14.10
C ALA A 58 -0.99 -0.22 -15.54
N GLU A 59 -2.03 -0.11 -16.37
CA GLU A 59 -1.97 0.47 -17.71
C GLU A 59 -1.63 1.96 -17.76
N ILE A 60 -1.26 2.53 -16.62
CA ILE A 60 -0.74 3.90 -16.45
C ILE A 60 0.51 4.20 -17.32
N MET A 61 1.00 3.26 -18.09
CA MET A 61 2.14 3.45 -19.00
C MET A 61 1.84 4.27 -20.27
N GLN A 62 0.59 4.63 -20.53
CA GLN A 62 0.25 5.40 -21.74
C GLN A 62 0.09 6.89 -21.42
N ARG A 63 0.44 7.76 -22.37
CA ARG A 63 0.44 9.23 -22.27
C ARG A 63 -0.79 9.92 -21.65
N ARG A 64 -1.89 9.18 -21.40
CA ARG A 64 -3.12 9.68 -20.79
C ARG A 64 -3.13 9.62 -19.26
N SER A 65 -2.26 8.87 -18.67
CA SER A 65 -2.23 8.57 -17.23
C SER A 65 -1.25 9.43 -16.43
N HIS A 66 -0.57 10.36 -17.07
CA HIS A 66 0.26 11.34 -16.37
C HIS A 66 -0.56 12.16 -15.35
N GLN A 67 -1.85 12.31 -15.60
CA GLN A 67 -2.75 13.07 -14.73
C GLN A 67 -3.00 12.37 -13.40
N GLU A 68 -3.14 11.04 -13.40
CA GLU A 68 -3.32 10.23 -12.20
C GLU A 68 -2.06 10.27 -11.32
N VAL A 69 -0.88 10.18 -11.90
CA VAL A 69 0.40 10.31 -11.17
C VAL A 69 0.54 11.72 -10.56
N LEU A 70 0.14 12.77 -11.28
CA LEU A 70 0.13 14.12 -10.76
C LEU A 70 -0.85 14.29 -9.60
N GLN A 71 -2.02 13.64 -9.66
CA GLN A 71 -3.01 13.66 -8.57
C GLN A 71 -2.45 12.95 -7.33
N ALA A 72 -1.92 11.73 -7.47
CA ALA A 72 -1.29 10.99 -6.39
C ALA A 72 -0.17 11.80 -5.72
N ARG A 73 0.74 12.35 -6.55
CA ARG A 73 1.83 13.22 -6.09
C ARG A 73 1.32 14.40 -5.27
N ASN A 74 0.26 15.05 -5.74
CA ASN A 74 -0.31 16.22 -5.08
C ASN A 74 -0.88 15.87 -3.70
N ILE A 75 -1.59 14.75 -3.58
CA ILE A 75 -2.14 14.26 -2.32
C ILE A 75 -1.00 13.90 -1.35
N ILE A 76 -0.01 13.11 -1.80
CA ILE A 76 1.14 12.72 -0.97
C ILE A 76 1.91 13.97 -0.49
N PHE A 77 2.11 14.94 -1.37
CA PHE A 77 2.77 16.20 -1.01
C PHE A 77 1.98 16.98 0.07
N GLN A 78 0.65 17.05 -0.05
CA GLN A 78 -0.17 17.70 0.98
C GLN A 78 -0.13 16.93 2.31
N LEU A 79 -0.14 15.60 2.28
CA LEU A 79 0.03 14.76 3.48
C LEU A 79 1.40 15.00 4.12
N SER A 80 2.48 15.14 3.33
CA SER A 80 3.83 15.41 3.86
C SER A 80 3.95 16.77 4.56
N LYS A 81 3.08 17.73 4.22
CA LYS A 81 3.01 19.04 4.90
C LYS A 81 2.18 18.99 6.18
N ALA A 82 1.31 18.00 6.30
CA ALA A 82 0.40 17.85 7.43
C ALA A 82 0.91 16.89 8.52
N ALA A 83 1.80 15.96 8.16
CA ALA A 83 2.26 14.87 9.01
C ALA A 83 3.77 14.95 9.31
N GLY A 84 4.20 14.25 10.35
CA GLY A 84 5.61 14.08 10.67
C GLY A 84 6.34 13.27 9.61
N ASN A 85 5.84 12.07 9.30
CA ASN A 85 6.36 11.18 8.26
C ASN A 85 5.23 10.59 7.41
N VAL A 86 5.53 10.27 6.15
CA VAL A 86 4.63 9.60 5.21
C VAL A 86 5.34 8.42 4.57
N ILE A 87 4.80 7.23 4.71
CA ILE A 87 5.28 6.02 4.04
C ILE A 87 4.22 5.60 3.03
N VAL A 88 4.61 5.52 1.77
CA VAL A 88 3.76 5.08 0.66
C VAL A 88 4.31 3.77 0.13
N MET A 89 3.54 2.73 0.22
CA MET A 89 3.92 1.39 -0.23
C MET A 89 3.23 1.06 -1.55
N ARG A 90 3.95 0.40 -2.45
CA ARG A 90 3.37 -0.17 -3.67
C ARG A 90 2.43 -1.32 -3.33
N GLY A 91 1.21 -1.28 -3.86
CA GLY A 91 0.22 -2.34 -3.74
C GLY A 91 0.41 -3.43 -4.78
N THR A 92 -0.70 -3.96 -5.31
CA THR A 92 -0.65 -5.04 -6.29
C THR A 92 -0.14 -4.56 -7.66
N PRO A 93 0.64 -5.38 -8.39
CA PRO A 93 1.15 -5.00 -9.72
C PRO A 93 0.08 -4.74 -10.77
N ASN A 94 -1.15 -5.22 -10.55
CA ASN A 94 -2.29 -4.97 -11.44
C ASN A 94 -2.81 -3.53 -11.33
N HIS A 95 -2.58 -2.89 -10.20
CA HIS A 95 -2.97 -1.52 -9.89
C HIS A 95 -1.76 -0.58 -9.93
N ASP A 96 -0.71 -0.92 -9.22
CA ASP A 96 0.47 -0.09 -9.04
C ASP A 96 1.61 -0.53 -9.95
N SER A 97 1.75 0.10 -11.12
CA SER A 97 2.85 -0.19 -12.04
C SER A 97 4.20 0.23 -11.46
N GLU A 98 5.26 -0.48 -11.82
CA GLU A 98 6.62 -0.15 -11.43
C GLU A 98 7.00 1.26 -11.88
N TRP A 99 6.67 1.61 -13.14
CA TRP A 99 6.94 2.93 -13.69
C TRP A 99 6.30 4.07 -12.87
N ALA A 100 5.02 3.94 -12.50
CA ALA A 100 4.33 4.97 -11.73
C ALA A 100 4.98 5.19 -10.35
N PHE A 101 5.47 4.12 -9.73
CA PHE A 101 6.16 4.20 -8.45
C PHE A 101 7.60 4.74 -8.57
N GLU A 102 8.31 4.44 -9.64
CA GLU A 102 9.61 5.08 -9.93
C GLU A 102 9.45 6.59 -10.17
N GLU A 103 8.40 7.03 -10.87
CA GLU A 103 8.05 8.45 -11.00
C GLU A 103 7.76 9.11 -9.64
N LEU A 104 6.95 8.47 -8.79
CA LEU A 104 6.68 8.97 -7.44
C LEU A 104 7.98 9.06 -6.62
N LYS A 105 8.81 8.02 -6.67
CA LYS A 105 10.09 7.97 -5.96
C LYS A 105 11.01 9.11 -6.38
N GLY A 106 11.17 9.33 -7.69
CA GLY A 106 11.96 10.45 -8.20
C GLY A 106 11.43 11.81 -7.75
N HIS A 107 10.11 11.98 -7.64
CA HIS A 107 9.50 13.23 -7.19
C HIS A 107 9.72 13.51 -5.71
N PHE A 108 9.78 12.48 -4.88
CA PHE A 108 9.92 12.62 -3.42
C PHE A 108 11.32 12.37 -2.90
N GLU A 109 12.31 12.12 -3.78
CA GLU A 109 13.70 11.88 -3.39
C GLU A 109 14.29 12.98 -2.49
N LEU A 110 13.90 14.22 -2.72
CA LEU A 110 14.37 15.38 -1.93
C LEU A 110 13.40 15.81 -0.83
N VAL A 111 12.34 15.03 -0.58
CA VAL A 111 11.37 15.31 0.50
C VAL A 111 11.65 14.37 1.67
N PRO A 112 12.37 14.83 2.71
CA PRO A 112 12.99 13.93 3.70
C PRO A 112 12.00 13.13 4.55
N ASN A 113 10.77 13.61 4.68
CA ASN A 113 9.73 12.95 5.46
C ASN A 113 8.75 12.11 4.61
N VAL A 114 9.08 11.85 3.33
CA VAL A 114 8.30 10.94 2.47
C VAL A 114 9.17 9.78 2.02
N GLN A 115 8.68 8.57 2.18
CA GLN A 115 9.33 7.36 1.70
C GLN A 115 8.40 6.58 0.79
N ILE A 116 8.84 6.36 -0.46
CA ILE A 116 8.15 5.54 -1.45
C ILE A 116 8.80 4.16 -1.46
N VAL A 117 8.03 3.11 -1.13
CA VAL A 117 8.54 1.76 -0.89
C VAL A 117 8.01 0.79 -1.93
N THR A 118 8.92 0.20 -2.68
CA THR A 118 8.63 -0.79 -3.75
C THR A 118 9.19 -2.17 -3.46
N GLN A 119 10.05 -2.29 -2.43
CA GLN A 119 10.67 -3.55 -2.02
C GLN A 119 10.52 -3.76 -0.51
N PRO A 120 10.50 -5.02 -0.02
CA PRO A 120 10.43 -5.30 1.41
C PRO A 120 11.60 -4.64 2.16
N GLN A 121 11.28 -3.85 3.19
CA GLN A 121 12.27 -3.19 4.04
C GLN A 121 11.70 -2.80 5.40
N VAL A 122 12.57 -2.46 6.34
CA VAL A 122 12.20 -1.87 7.63
C VAL A 122 12.58 -0.38 7.62
N ILE A 123 11.63 0.46 7.99
CA ILE A 123 11.82 1.89 8.20
C ILE A 123 11.80 2.13 9.71
N THR A 124 12.91 2.62 10.25
CA THR A 124 13.02 2.97 11.66
C THR A 124 12.77 4.45 11.83
N LEU A 125 11.78 4.78 12.63
CA LEU A 125 11.46 6.11 13.11
C LEU A 125 11.73 6.14 14.62
N ASP A 126 11.63 7.29 15.26
CA ASP A 126 11.90 7.41 16.69
C ASP A 126 10.95 6.51 17.53
N GLY A 127 11.51 5.43 18.07
CA GLY A 127 10.79 4.41 18.84
C GLY A 127 9.79 3.54 18.07
N VAL A 128 9.84 3.55 16.73
CA VAL A 128 8.93 2.75 15.88
C VAL A 128 9.67 2.13 14.71
N SER A 129 9.48 0.84 14.53
CA SER A 129 9.93 0.08 13.36
C SER A 129 8.73 -0.28 12.48
N VAL A 130 8.69 0.23 11.25
CA VAL A 130 7.68 -0.11 10.25
C VAL A 130 8.26 -1.14 9.28
N ALA A 131 7.85 -2.38 9.41
CA ALA A 131 8.16 -3.45 8.48
C ALA A 131 7.20 -3.34 7.27
N VAL A 132 7.73 -2.98 6.11
CA VAL A 132 6.95 -2.73 4.90
C VAL A 132 7.09 -3.91 3.95
N LEU A 133 5.95 -4.50 3.56
CA LEU A 133 5.86 -5.62 2.64
C LEU A 133 4.97 -5.25 1.44
N PRO A 134 5.55 -4.70 0.35
CA PRO A 134 4.82 -4.33 -0.85
C PRO A 134 4.10 -5.50 -1.53
N GLY A 135 3.15 -5.17 -2.39
CA GLY A 135 2.41 -6.15 -3.17
C GLY A 135 3.33 -7.03 -4.02
N PHE A 136 2.94 -8.28 -4.17
CA PHE A 136 3.75 -9.32 -4.78
C PHE A 136 3.41 -9.53 -6.26
N ASP A 137 4.42 -9.65 -7.11
CA ASP A 137 4.24 -9.95 -8.53
C ASP A 137 4.21 -11.46 -8.78
N ARG A 138 3.01 -11.99 -9.02
CA ARG A 138 2.83 -13.42 -9.35
C ARG A 138 3.48 -13.82 -10.68
N GLY A 139 3.63 -12.89 -11.61
CA GLY A 139 4.30 -13.15 -12.89
C GLY A 139 5.79 -13.42 -12.67
N VAL A 140 6.44 -12.59 -11.86
CA VAL A 140 7.84 -12.78 -11.46
C VAL A 140 8.02 -14.07 -10.67
N PHE A 141 7.09 -14.37 -9.76
CA PHE A 141 7.12 -15.62 -8.99
C PHE A 141 7.02 -16.86 -9.89
N ARG A 142 6.06 -16.90 -10.82
CA ARG A 142 5.89 -18.00 -11.76
C ARG A 142 7.10 -18.19 -12.68
N ALA A 143 7.76 -17.10 -13.05
CA ALA A 143 9.00 -17.17 -13.82
C ALA A 143 10.15 -17.80 -13.00
N LYS A 144 10.17 -17.56 -11.68
CA LYS A 144 11.15 -18.17 -10.76
C LYS A 144 10.85 -19.65 -10.49
N TYR A 145 9.57 -20.02 -10.45
CA TYR A 145 9.10 -21.38 -10.15
C TYR A 145 8.20 -21.91 -11.27
N PRO A 146 8.75 -22.26 -12.45
CA PRO A 146 7.97 -22.73 -13.58
C PRO A 146 7.40 -24.12 -13.32
N GLY A 147 6.16 -24.34 -13.75
CA GLY A 147 5.53 -25.67 -13.76
C GLY A 147 4.82 -26.07 -12.46
N LEU A 148 4.72 -25.19 -11.47
CA LEU A 148 3.94 -25.48 -10.26
C LEU A 148 2.44 -25.53 -10.58
N GLY A 149 1.73 -26.48 -9.99
CA GLY A 149 0.27 -26.49 -9.92
C GLY A 149 -0.23 -25.34 -9.03
N LYS A 150 -1.53 -24.98 -9.17
CA LYS A 150 -2.11 -23.85 -8.44
C LYS A 150 -1.99 -23.95 -6.90
N GLU A 151 -2.14 -25.17 -6.37
CA GLU A 151 -2.01 -25.42 -4.93
C GLU A 151 -0.57 -25.31 -4.48
N GLU A 152 0.35 -25.93 -5.19
CA GLU A 152 1.81 -25.84 -4.93
C GLU A 152 2.31 -24.39 -5.05
N GLU A 153 1.84 -23.64 -6.07
CA GLU A 153 2.14 -22.21 -6.22
C GLU A 153 1.76 -21.45 -4.95
N ASN A 154 0.57 -21.67 -4.41
CA ASN A 154 0.10 -20.99 -3.20
C ASN A 154 0.90 -21.39 -1.95
N GLU A 155 1.28 -22.66 -1.81
CA GLU A 155 2.10 -23.13 -0.69
C GLU A 155 3.50 -22.52 -0.70
N VAL A 156 4.18 -22.57 -1.85
CA VAL A 156 5.54 -22.00 -2.01
C VAL A 156 5.51 -20.48 -1.81
N LEU A 157 4.52 -19.79 -2.40
CA LEU A 157 4.35 -18.35 -2.23
C LEU A 157 4.11 -17.97 -0.76
N THR A 158 3.25 -18.70 -0.07
CA THR A 158 2.99 -18.48 1.35
C THR A 158 4.24 -18.68 2.20
N GLY A 159 5.03 -19.71 1.88
CA GLY A 159 6.31 -19.96 2.52
C GLY A 159 7.32 -18.85 2.31
N GLU A 160 7.46 -18.35 1.09
CA GLU A 160 8.35 -17.21 0.79
C GLU A 160 7.93 -15.93 1.52
N ILE A 161 6.64 -15.57 1.46
CA ILE A 161 6.11 -14.39 2.19
C ILE A 161 6.37 -14.53 3.69
N SER A 162 6.11 -15.71 4.26
CA SER A 162 6.36 -15.97 5.68
C SER A 162 7.84 -15.77 6.05
N ASN A 163 8.76 -16.22 5.20
CA ASN A 163 10.19 -16.04 5.43
C ASN A 163 10.62 -14.57 5.33
N ILE A 164 10.05 -13.83 4.37
CA ILE A 164 10.30 -12.38 4.25
C ILE A 164 9.80 -11.65 5.52
N VAL A 165 8.58 -11.93 5.99
CA VAL A 165 8.02 -11.31 7.21
C VAL A 165 8.87 -11.63 8.43
N LYS A 166 9.33 -12.89 8.58
CA LYS A 166 10.26 -13.26 9.66
C LYS A 166 11.58 -12.49 9.57
N GLY A 167 12.13 -12.35 8.36
CA GLY A 167 13.33 -11.55 8.11
C GLY A 167 13.13 -10.09 8.50
N LEU A 168 12.04 -9.46 8.04
CA LEU A 168 11.69 -8.09 8.41
C LEU A 168 11.57 -7.91 9.93
N LYS A 169 10.93 -8.87 10.62
CA LYS A 169 10.81 -8.82 12.08
C LYS A 169 12.17 -8.82 12.78
N THR A 170 13.15 -9.59 12.29
CA THR A 170 14.49 -9.60 12.88
C THR A 170 15.27 -8.29 12.68
N MET A 171 14.86 -7.48 11.71
CA MET A 171 15.46 -6.16 11.44
C MET A 171 14.82 -5.03 12.25
N CYS A 172 13.68 -5.27 12.90
CA CYS A 172 13.03 -4.29 13.76
C CYS A 172 13.78 -4.17 15.09
N GLY A 173 13.80 -2.97 15.65
CA GLY A 173 14.34 -2.73 17.00
C GLY A 173 13.60 -3.53 18.06
N THR A 174 14.31 -4.08 19.04
CA THR A 174 13.73 -4.92 20.10
C THR A 174 12.79 -4.16 21.03
N ASP A 175 13.05 -2.88 21.22
CA ASP A 175 12.30 -2.00 22.13
C ASP A 175 11.32 -1.09 21.39
N ASP A 176 11.29 -1.16 20.04
CA ASP A 176 10.41 -0.35 19.21
C ASP A 176 8.99 -0.90 19.17
N LEU A 177 8.02 0.02 19.05
CA LEU A 177 6.69 -0.36 18.52
C LEU A 177 6.87 -0.88 17.10
N THR A 178 6.53 -2.15 16.85
CA THR A 178 6.64 -2.74 15.52
C THR A 178 5.29 -2.73 14.81
N ILE A 179 5.29 -2.18 13.59
CA ILE A 179 4.12 -2.15 12.70
C ILE A 179 4.46 -2.96 11.44
N LEU A 180 3.59 -3.90 11.08
CA LEU A 180 3.63 -4.53 9.76
C LEU A 180 2.68 -3.80 8.82
N MET A 181 3.24 -3.17 7.78
CA MET A 181 2.51 -2.54 6.69
C MET A 181 2.55 -3.47 5.48
N ALA A 182 1.41 -4.03 5.09
CA ALA A 182 1.33 -5.03 4.03
C ALA A 182 0.02 -4.86 3.23
N HIS A 183 0.04 -5.25 1.94
CA HIS A 183 -1.14 -5.24 1.08
C HIS A 183 -1.50 -6.68 0.69
N TYR A 184 -2.07 -7.41 1.65
CA TYR A 184 -2.42 -8.83 1.53
C TYR A 184 -3.66 -9.17 2.34
N THR A 185 -4.45 -10.12 1.84
CA THR A 185 -5.51 -10.73 2.64
C THR A 185 -4.87 -11.64 3.69
N VAL A 186 -5.17 -11.41 4.95
CA VAL A 186 -4.62 -12.17 6.09
C VAL A 186 -5.67 -13.16 6.61
N PRO A 187 -5.30 -14.42 6.91
CA PRO A 187 -6.23 -15.36 7.53
C PRO A 187 -6.81 -14.81 8.83
N GLY A 188 -8.14 -14.92 8.98
CA GLY A 188 -8.85 -14.44 10.17
C GLY A 188 -9.32 -12.98 10.09
N CYS A 189 -9.03 -12.25 9.01
CA CYS A 189 -9.67 -10.96 8.76
C CYS A 189 -11.13 -11.16 8.31
N ASN A 190 -11.98 -10.19 8.63
CA ASN A 190 -13.37 -10.17 8.17
C ASN A 190 -13.38 -9.80 6.68
N VAL A 191 -13.86 -10.70 5.83
CA VAL A 191 -13.96 -10.49 4.39
C VAL A 191 -15.42 -10.29 4.03
N GLU A 192 -15.92 -9.05 4.14
CA GLU A 192 -17.33 -8.74 3.86
C GLU A 192 -17.63 -8.58 2.36
N SER A 193 -16.60 -8.35 1.54
CA SER A 193 -16.76 -8.00 0.12
C SER A 193 -16.63 -9.16 -0.87
N GLY A 194 -16.63 -10.42 -0.41
CA GLY A 194 -16.46 -11.58 -1.30
C GLY A 194 -15.05 -11.75 -1.87
N GLN A 195 -14.06 -11.07 -1.32
CA GLN A 195 -12.65 -11.26 -1.69
C GLN A 195 -12.22 -12.69 -1.39
N VAL A 196 -11.58 -13.32 -2.35
CA VAL A 196 -11.03 -14.67 -2.17
C VAL A 196 -9.75 -14.56 -1.36
N MET A 197 -9.69 -15.25 -0.21
CA MET A 197 -8.44 -15.40 0.52
C MET A 197 -7.39 -16.05 -0.38
N MET A 198 -6.33 -15.32 -0.69
CA MET A 198 -5.28 -15.75 -1.62
C MET A 198 -4.16 -16.53 -0.92
N LEU A 199 -4.10 -16.49 0.40
CA LEU A 199 -3.12 -17.19 1.21
C LEU A 199 -3.86 -18.18 2.12
N THR A 200 -3.47 -19.44 2.05
CA THR A 200 -3.92 -20.45 3.02
C THR A 200 -3.37 -20.12 4.41
N PRO A 201 -4.11 -20.42 5.50
CA PRO A 201 -3.68 -20.11 6.85
C PRO A 201 -2.47 -20.95 7.25
N VAL A 202 -1.27 -20.45 7.02
CA VAL A 202 -0.06 -20.96 7.64
C VAL A 202 0.30 -20.05 8.80
N SER A 203 -0.06 -20.50 9.99
CA SER A 203 0.37 -20.04 11.32
C SER A 203 1.08 -18.67 11.40
N TYR A 204 0.32 -17.59 11.26
CA TYR A 204 0.73 -16.27 11.74
C TYR A 204 0.47 -16.15 13.26
N THR A 205 0.65 -17.20 14.02
CA THR A 205 0.36 -17.28 15.46
C THR A 205 1.16 -16.28 16.32
N HIS A 206 2.03 -15.50 15.72
CA HIS A 206 2.87 -14.51 16.42
C HIS A 206 2.69 -13.05 15.97
N LEU A 207 1.81 -12.77 15.01
CA LEU A 207 1.46 -11.41 14.61
C LEU A 207 0.02 -11.13 15.03
N ARG A 208 -0.19 -10.53 16.19
CA ARG A 208 -1.48 -9.91 16.52
C ARG A 208 -1.57 -8.60 15.73
N ALA A 209 -2.29 -8.62 14.63
CA ALA A 209 -2.77 -7.40 14.02
C ALA A 209 -3.91 -6.87 14.90
N HIS A 210 -3.71 -5.73 15.53
CA HIS A 210 -4.79 -4.95 16.09
C HIS A 210 -5.28 -4.00 15.00
N GLU A 211 -6.28 -4.43 14.23
CA GLU A 211 -7.06 -3.51 13.43
C GLU A 211 -8.02 -2.78 14.36
N THR A 212 -7.80 -1.50 14.56
CA THR A 212 -8.83 -0.60 15.09
C THR A 212 -9.55 0.00 13.90
N SER A 213 -10.63 -0.64 13.45
CA SER A 213 -11.60 0.01 12.57
C SER A 213 -12.34 1.07 13.39
N ALA A 214 -12.09 2.33 13.11
CA ALA A 214 -12.96 3.41 13.56
C ALA A 214 -14.19 3.45 12.63
N HIS A 215 -15.38 3.28 13.24
CA HIS A 215 -16.67 3.55 12.61
C HIS A 215 -16.86 5.06 12.37
#